data_8a359d66dec5d9a433dacb33375413c5
#
_entry.id   8a359d66dec5d9a433dacb33375413c5
#
_cell.length_a   1.000
_cell.length_b   1.000
_cell.length_c   1.000
_cell.angle_alpha   90.00
_cell.angle_beta   90.00
_cell.angle_gamma   90.00
#
_symmetry.space_group_name_H-M   'P 1'
#
loop_
_entity.id
_entity.type
_entity.pdbx_description
1 polymer ?
#
loop_
_entity_poly.entity_id
_entity_poly.type
_entity_poly.pdbx_seq_one_letter_code
_entity_poly.pdbx_strand_id
1 'polypeptide(L)'
;MENIRVEEQIVQDIKDKILSGVLSENTKISERELCEIYNVTRPSVRIAIDRLKEEKWLYVRAKSGTYVAPIDKKTIEESFQVRLLIEPKLLIWNIAELTAQDIDRLKYNTQRMKVAEHEEYAYRELDNHTTIKEKTKNSIIVNMLDNMMDNILRITSKTSVSEERRHASIREWEQIIHYIEVRDGDMASQMMVLHLINTADEFWNNYK
;
A
#
# COMPACT_ATOMS: atom_id res chain seq x y z
N MET A 1 -22.38 -7.40 10.76
CA MET A 1 -21.39 -6.31 10.92
C MET A 1 -20.41 -6.78 11.98
N GLU A 2 -19.19 -7.16 11.58
CA GLU A 2 -18.14 -7.46 12.54
C GLU A 2 -17.87 -6.21 13.36
N ASN A 3 -17.84 -6.38 14.67
CA ASN A 3 -17.56 -5.31 15.60
C ASN A 3 -16.05 -5.02 15.53
N ILE A 4 -15.63 -4.14 14.59
CA ILE A 4 -14.23 -3.74 14.47
C ILE A 4 -13.80 -3.19 15.82
N ARG A 5 -12.72 -3.73 16.38
CA ARG A 5 -12.20 -3.27 17.67
C ARG A 5 -11.79 -1.81 17.53
N VAL A 6 -12.07 -1.01 18.53
CA VAL A 6 -11.75 0.43 18.51
C VAL A 6 -10.25 0.70 18.26
N GLU A 7 -9.39 -0.20 18.71
CA GLU A 7 -7.95 -0.15 18.44
C GLU A 7 -7.63 -0.24 16.93
N GLU A 8 -8.36 -1.10 16.21
CA GLU A 8 -8.21 -1.24 14.75
C GLU A 8 -8.70 0.00 14.01
N GLN A 9 -9.80 0.62 14.50
CA GLN A 9 -10.29 1.89 13.96
C GLN A 9 -9.27 3.01 14.14
N ILE A 10 -8.64 3.10 15.32
CA ILE A 10 -7.59 4.09 15.60
C ILE A 10 -6.38 3.88 14.68
N VAL A 11 -5.94 2.62 14.50
CA VAL A 11 -4.81 2.28 13.62
C VAL A 11 -5.12 2.71 12.20
N GLN A 12 -6.29 2.33 11.67
CA GLN A 12 -6.69 2.66 10.31
C GLN A 12 -6.81 4.16 10.08
N ASP A 13 -7.50 4.88 10.95
CA ASP A 13 -7.68 6.33 10.83
C ASP A 13 -6.34 7.10 10.89
N ILE A 14 -5.39 6.67 11.73
CA ILE A 14 -4.07 7.29 11.77
C ILE A 14 -3.32 7.00 10.46
N LYS A 15 -3.37 5.78 9.92
CA LYS A 15 -2.79 5.45 8.61
C LYS A 15 -3.38 6.33 7.51
N ASP A 16 -4.70 6.43 7.43
CA ASP A 16 -5.41 7.24 6.44
C ASP A 16 -5.02 8.72 6.52
N LYS A 17 -4.92 9.28 7.73
CA LYS A 17 -4.45 10.65 7.94
C LYS A 17 -2.99 10.87 7.54
N ILE A 18 -2.14 9.84 7.64
CA ILE A 18 -0.75 9.92 7.15
C ILE A 18 -0.73 9.82 5.62
N LEU A 19 -1.51 8.93 5.03
CA LEU A 19 -1.59 8.76 3.58
C LEU A 19 -2.16 9.99 2.87
N SER A 20 -3.18 10.64 3.45
CA SER A 20 -3.76 11.89 2.95
C SER A 20 -2.89 13.13 3.20
N GLY A 21 -1.85 13.00 4.02
CA GLY A 21 -0.99 14.12 4.38
C GLY A 21 -1.53 15.03 5.49
N VAL A 22 -2.69 14.73 6.06
CA VAL A 22 -3.25 15.43 7.25
C VAL A 22 -2.27 15.30 8.43
N LEU A 23 -1.67 14.13 8.61
CA LEU A 23 -0.58 13.91 9.54
C LEU A 23 0.74 13.77 8.76
N SER A 24 1.49 14.85 8.68
CA SER A 24 2.80 14.84 8.02
C SER A 24 3.88 14.16 8.88
N GLU A 25 4.97 13.76 8.22
CA GLU A 25 6.15 13.20 8.89
C GLU A 25 6.63 14.10 10.05
N ASN A 26 7.06 13.49 11.14
CA ASN A 26 7.46 14.16 12.38
C ASN A 26 6.34 14.92 13.11
N THR A 27 5.09 14.78 12.71
CA THR A 27 3.94 15.28 13.50
C THR A 27 3.86 14.51 14.82
N LYS A 28 3.69 15.22 15.91
CA LYS A 28 3.54 14.62 17.25
C LYS A 28 2.15 14.02 17.41
N ILE A 29 2.08 12.79 17.93
CA ILE A 29 0.82 12.09 18.26
C ILE A 29 0.56 12.20 19.75
N SER A 30 -0.63 12.67 20.11
CA SER A 30 -1.05 12.87 21.48
C SER A 30 -2.01 11.76 21.93
N GLU A 31 -1.56 10.91 22.89
CA GLU A 31 -2.44 9.88 23.51
C GLU A 31 -3.71 10.52 24.07
N ARG A 32 -3.60 11.72 24.68
CA ARG A 32 -4.76 12.38 25.29
C ARG A 32 -5.80 12.77 24.25
N GLU A 33 -5.35 13.39 23.15
CA GLU A 33 -6.26 13.79 22.05
C GLU A 33 -6.94 12.57 21.42
N LEU A 34 -6.21 11.47 21.23
CA LEU A 34 -6.80 10.23 20.72
C LEU A 34 -7.86 9.66 21.68
N CYS A 35 -7.63 9.70 23.01
CA CYS A 35 -8.64 9.30 23.97
C CYS A 35 -9.91 10.15 23.87
N GLU A 36 -9.76 11.46 23.67
CA GLU A 36 -10.87 12.40 23.54
C GLU A 36 -11.64 12.19 22.21
N ILE A 37 -10.91 12.04 21.09
CA ILE A 37 -11.50 11.87 19.73
C ILE A 37 -12.32 10.58 19.66
N TYR A 38 -11.76 9.46 20.14
CA TYR A 38 -12.39 8.14 20.02
C TYR A 38 -13.25 7.75 21.24
N ASN A 39 -13.31 8.62 22.25
CA ASN A 39 -14.02 8.38 23.51
C ASN A 39 -13.64 7.04 24.16
N VAL A 40 -12.32 6.77 24.26
CA VAL A 40 -11.76 5.53 24.79
C VAL A 40 -10.72 5.78 25.89
N THR A 41 -10.37 4.73 26.60
CA THR A 41 -9.37 4.79 27.67
C THR A 41 -7.92 4.75 27.11
N ARG A 42 -6.96 5.23 27.91
CA ARG A 42 -5.53 5.19 27.55
C ARG A 42 -5.00 3.81 27.16
N PRO A 43 -5.36 2.69 27.83
CA PRO A 43 -4.91 1.36 27.42
C PRO A 43 -5.24 1.02 25.96
N SER A 44 -6.48 1.28 25.48
CA SER A 44 -6.86 1.02 24.09
C SER A 44 -6.03 1.86 23.09
N VAL A 45 -5.84 3.17 23.40
CA VAL A 45 -5.00 4.03 22.57
C VAL A 45 -3.54 3.53 22.51
N ARG A 46 -3.00 3.06 23.64
CA ARG A 46 -1.62 2.52 23.67
C ARG A 46 -1.46 1.27 22.83
N ILE A 47 -2.43 0.35 22.86
CA ILE A 47 -2.42 -0.84 21.99
C ILE A 47 -2.32 -0.41 20.51
N ALA A 48 -3.14 0.56 20.09
CA ALA A 48 -3.10 1.06 18.71
C ALA A 48 -1.76 1.74 18.38
N ILE A 49 -1.22 2.59 19.28
CA ILE A 49 0.07 3.23 19.10
C ILE A 49 1.22 2.22 19.06
N ASP A 50 1.19 1.20 19.93
CA ASP A 50 2.24 0.17 19.94
C ASP A 50 2.24 -0.62 18.63
N ARG A 51 1.07 -0.99 18.13
CA ARG A 51 0.94 -1.61 16.81
C ARG A 51 1.48 -0.72 15.69
N LEU A 52 1.11 0.56 15.65
CA LEU A 52 1.61 1.51 14.65
C LEU A 52 3.14 1.71 14.72
N LYS A 53 3.75 1.56 15.91
CA LYS A 53 5.21 1.57 16.07
C LYS A 53 5.85 0.27 15.55
N GLU A 54 5.27 -0.88 15.83
CA GLU A 54 5.72 -2.16 15.29
C GLU A 54 5.67 -2.17 13.75
N GLU A 55 4.59 -1.62 13.19
CA GLU A 55 4.39 -1.44 11.74
C GLU A 55 5.18 -0.24 11.16
N LYS A 56 6.01 0.46 11.96
CA LYS A 56 6.88 1.59 11.56
C LYS A 56 6.15 2.81 10.99
N TRP A 57 4.87 2.97 11.30
CA TRP A 57 4.12 4.21 11.01
C TRP A 57 4.41 5.31 12.01
N LEU A 58 4.72 4.95 13.24
CA LEU A 58 5.09 5.86 14.32
C LEU A 58 6.46 5.49 14.91
N TYR A 59 7.13 6.47 15.52
CA TYR A 59 8.36 6.23 16.26
C TYR A 59 8.38 7.05 17.56
N VAL A 60 9.18 6.61 18.53
CA VAL A 60 9.36 7.30 19.80
C VAL A 60 10.63 8.14 19.76
N ARG A 61 10.49 9.42 20.09
CA ARG A 61 11.63 10.28 20.41
C ARG A 61 11.79 10.36 21.93
N ALA A 62 12.92 9.88 22.44
CA ALA A 62 13.19 9.80 23.88
C ALA A 62 12.87 11.12 24.61
N LYS A 63 12.12 11.02 25.71
CA LYS A 63 11.67 12.17 26.55
C LYS A 63 10.79 13.21 25.83
N SER A 64 10.38 12.97 24.57
CA SER A 64 9.63 13.94 23.77
C SER A 64 8.24 13.41 23.37
N GLY A 65 8.10 12.11 23.14
CA GLY A 65 6.82 11.48 22.82
C GLY A 65 6.86 10.64 21.55
N THR A 66 5.66 10.37 21.01
CA THR A 66 5.44 9.57 19.80
C THR A 66 5.20 10.49 18.61
N TYR A 67 5.74 10.15 17.45
CA TYR A 67 5.71 10.95 16.23
C TYR A 67 5.44 10.09 15.01
N VAL A 68 4.88 10.67 13.95
CA VAL A 68 4.77 10.04 12.63
C VAL A 68 6.16 9.77 12.08
N ALA A 69 6.42 8.53 11.71
CA ALA A 69 7.73 8.12 11.20
C ALA A 69 7.96 8.69 9.79
N PRO A 70 9.15 9.23 9.51
CA PRO A 70 9.53 9.57 8.14
C PRO A 70 9.63 8.29 7.29
N ILE A 71 9.49 8.45 5.97
CA ILE A 71 9.76 7.37 5.03
C ILE A 71 11.28 7.11 5.02
N ASP A 72 11.65 5.87 5.29
CA ASP A 72 13.05 5.45 5.13
C ASP A 72 13.33 5.13 3.66
N LYS A 73 14.06 6.04 3.00
CA LYS A 73 14.42 5.91 1.57
C LYS A 73 15.12 4.61 1.25
N LYS A 74 16.00 4.12 2.14
CA LYS A 74 16.70 2.86 1.94
C LYS A 74 15.72 1.68 1.93
N THR A 75 14.79 1.65 2.90
CA THR A 75 13.76 0.61 2.95
C THR A 75 12.85 0.65 1.71
N ILE A 76 12.55 1.84 1.17
CA ILE A 76 11.78 1.97 -0.07
C ILE A 76 12.55 1.40 -1.27
N GLU A 77 13.84 1.75 -1.41
CA GLU A 77 14.70 1.22 -2.48
C GLU A 77 14.78 -0.32 -2.42
N GLU A 78 15.04 -0.87 -1.24
CA GLU A 78 15.09 -2.32 -1.02
C GLU A 78 13.72 -2.98 -1.34
N SER A 79 12.60 -2.32 -1.02
CA SER A 79 11.26 -2.80 -1.36
C SER A 79 11.03 -2.85 -2.87
N PHE A 80 11.45 -1.84 -3.63
CA PHE A 80 11.36 -1.85 -5.10
C PHE A 80 12.21 -2.95 -5.72
N GLN A 81 13.43 -3.18 -5.20
CA GLN A 81 14.29 -4.26 -5.68
C GLN A 81 13.64 -5.63 -5.51
N VAL A 82 13.04 -5.90 -4.34
CA VAL A 82 12.33 -7.15 -4.07
C VAL A 82 11.07 -7.28 -4.95
N ARG A 83 10.29 -6.22 -5.07
CA ARG A 83 9.08 -6.21 -5.90
C ARG A 83 9.38 -6.51 -7.36
N LEU A 84 10.40 -5.88 -7.94
CA LEU A 84 10.84 -6.11 -9.32
C LEU A 84 11.31 -7.55 -9.58
N LEU A 85 11.85 -8.22 -8.57
CA LEU A 85 12.26 -9.63 -8.68
C LEU A 85 11.08 -10.59 -8.58
N ILE A 86 10.09 -10.29 -7.74
CA ILE A 86 9.04 -11.23 -7.36
C ILE A 86 7.73 -11.00 -8.12
N GLU A 87 7.17 -9.79 -8.12
CA GLU A 87 5.81 -9.55 -8.60
C GLU A 87 5.62 -9.88 -10.09
N PRO A 88 6.56 -9.54 -11.01
CA PRO A 88 6.44 -9.96 -12.41
C PRO A 88 6.44 -11.49 -12.57
N LYS A 89 7.20 -12.21 -11.73
CA LYS A 89 7.25 -13.67 -11.77
C LYS A 89 5.96 -14.31 -11.26
N LEU A 90 5.25 -13.67 -10.32
CA LEU A 90 3.95 -14.17 -9.86
C LEU A 90 2.93 -14.23 -11.01
N LEU A 91 2.98 -13.29 -11.94
CA LEU A 91 2.11 -13.32 -13.13
C LEU A 91 2.40 -14.52 -14.02
N ILE A 92 3.69 -14.81 -14.27
CA ILE A 92 4.09 -15.98 -15.07
C ILE A 92 3.65 -17.28 -14.37
N TRP A 93 3.90 -17.41 -13.06
CA TRP A 93 3.66 -18.64 -12.32
C TRP A 93 2.19 -18.90 -12.03
N ASN A 94 1.40 -17.85 -11.84
CA ASN A 94 0.04 -17.96 -11.34
C ASN A 94 -1.02 -17.53 -12.35
N ILE A 95 -0.66 -17.25 -13.61
CA ILE A 95 -1.60 -16.73 -14.61
C ILE A 95 -2.81 -17.68 -14.81
N ALA A 96 -2.59 -18.99 -14.71
CA ALA A 96 -3.63 -19.99 -14.84
C ALA A 96 -4.55 -20.07 -13.60
N GLU A 97 -4.07 -19.64 -12.43
CA GLU A 97 -4.80 -19.67 -11.16
C GLU A 97 -5.70 -18.42 -10.97
N LEU A 98 -5.48 -17.37 -11.76
CA LEU A 98 -6.32 -16.17 -11.74
C LEU A 98 -7.69 -16.48 -12.33
N THR A 99 -8.72 -16.44 -11.50
CA THR A 99 -10.11 -16.73 -11.88
C THR A 99 -10.80 -15.53 -12.54
N ALA A 100 -11.98 -15.73 -13.13
CA ALA A 100 -12.81 -14.63 -13.63
C ALA A 100 -13.14 -13.62 -12.53
N GLN A 101 -13.40 -14.09 -11.29
CA GLN A 101 -13.67 -13.21 -10.14
C GLN A 101 -12.45 -12.35 -9.78
N ASP A 102 -11.24 -12.87 -9.88
CA ASP A 102 -10.02 -12.11 -9.65
C ASP A 102 -9.84 -11.01 -10.71
N ILE A 103 -10.10 -11.35 -11.97
CA ILE A 103 -10.04 -10.40 -13.07
C ILE A 103 -11.09 -9.29 -12.88
N ASP A 104 -12.31 -9.65 -12.46
CA ASP A 104 -13.36 -8.67 -12.15
C ASP A 104 -12.95 -7.75 -10.98
N ARG A 105 -12.29 -8.29 -9.93
CA ARG A 105 -11.73 -7.50 -8.82
C ARG A 105 -10.67 -6.51 -9.31
N LEU A 106 -9.72 -6.96 -10.14
CA LEU A 106 -8.69 -6.09 -10.75
C LEU A 106 -9.32 -4.97 -11.58
N LYS A 107 -10.29 -5.30 -12.44
CA LYS A 107 -11.04 -4.31 -13.25
C LYS A 107 -11.80 -3.32 -12.38
N TYR A 108 -12.50 -3.80 -11.36
CA TYR A 108 -13.22 -2.96 -10.42
C TYR A 108 -12.28 -1.96 -9.73
N ASN A 109 -11.17 -2.43 -9.19
CA ASN A 109 -10.19 -1.57 -8.54
C ASN A 109 -9.63 -0.53 -9.51
N THR A 110 -9.22 -0.94 -10.70
CA THR A 110 -8.68 -0.03 -11.72
C THR A 110 -9.71 1.01 -12.15
N GLN A 111 -10.98 0.63 -12.27
CA GLN A 111 -12.06 1.59 -12.55
C GLN A 111 -12.28 2.55 -11.38
N ARG A 112 -12.22 2.08 -10.13
CA ARG A 112 -12.33 2.93 -8.94
C ARG A 112 -11.17 3.93 -8.85
N MET A 113 -9.94 3.54 -9.20
CA MET A 113 -8.78 4.43 -9.22
C MET A 113 -8.98 5.68 -10.09
N LYS A 114 -9.83 5.63 -11.14
CA LYS A 114 -10.12 6.78 -12.01
C LYS A 114 -10.81 7.94 -11.30
N VAL A 115 -11.57 7.66 -10.24
CA VAL A 115 -12.40 8.63 -9.52
C VAL A 115 -12.08 8.71 -8.03
N ALA A 116 -11.09 7.93 -7.57
CA ALA A 116 -10.74 7.83 -6.16
C ALA A 116 -9.95 9.05 -5.67
N GLU A 117 -10.18 9.45 -4.42
CA GLU A 117 -9.29 10.32 -3.66
C GLU A 117 -7.97 9.59 -3.33
N HIS A 118 -6.97 10.31 -2.80
CA HIS A 118 -5.61 9.78 -2.62
C HIS A 118 -5.56 8.47 -1.82
N GLU A 119 -6.27 8.39 -0.70
CA GLU A 119 -6.24 7.19 0.15
C GLU A 119 -6.90 6.01 -0.54
N GLU A 120 -8.12 6.20 -1.08
CA GLU A 120 -8.83 5.15 -1.80
C GLU A 120 -8.00 4.67 -3.00
N TYR A 121 -7.35 5.60 -3.72
CA TYR A 121 -6.47 5.26 -4.84
C TYR A 121 -5.36 4.31 -4.39
N ALA A 122 -4.64 4.65 -3.32
CA ALA A 122 -3.53 3.85 -2.82
C ALA A 122 -3.98 2.44 -2.39
N TYR A 123 -5.13 2.34 -1.71
CA TYR A 123 -5.68 1.04 -1.32
C TYR A 123 -6.14 0.21 -2.53
N ARG A 124 -6.74 0.82 -3.56
CA ARG A 124 -7.15 0.11 -4.77
C ARG A 124 -5.97 -0.41 -5.56
N GLU A 125 -4.92 0.39 -5.69
CA GLU A 125 -3.68 -0.04 -6.34
C GLU A 125 -3.02 -1.19 -5.58
N LEU A 126 -2.91 -1.07 -4.24
CA LEU A 126 -2.41 -2.14 -3.40
C LEU A 126 -3.24 -3.43 -3.52
N ASP A 127 -4.58 -3.31 -3.61
CA ASP A 127 -5.46 -4.47 -3.77
C ASP A 127 -5.26 -5.19 -5.10
N ASN A 128 -4.88 -4.47 -6.17
CA ASN A 128 -4.48 -5.10 -7.43
C ASN A 128 -3.23 -5.98 -7.25
N HIS A 129 -2.19 -5.50 -6.60
CA HIS A 129 -0.99 -6.29 -6.27
C HIS A 129 -1.33 -7.48 -5.37
N THR A 130 -2.19 -7.25 -4.37
CA THR A 130 -2.66 -8.29 -3.44
C THR A 130 -3.42 -9.39 -4.16
N THR A 131 -4.30 -9.06 -5.10
CA THR A 131 -5.08 -10.03 -5.89
C THR A 131 -4.16 -11.01 -6.63
N ILE A 132 -3.05 -10.53 -7.20
CA ILE A 132 -2.07 -11.37 -7.88
C ILE A 132 -1.28 -12.22 -6.86
N LYS A 133 -0.83 -11.60 -5.76
CA LYS A 133 -0.07 -12.25 -4.69
C LYS A 133 -0.85 -13.43 -4.07
N GLU A 134 -2.15 -13.25 -3.82
CA GLU A 134 -3.02 -14.27 -3.20
C GLU A 134 -3.09 -15.59 -3.99
N LYS A 135 -2.70 -15.60 -5.26
CA LYS A 135 -2.70 -16.82 -6.10
C LYS A 135 -1.45 -17.68 -5.90
N THR A 136 -0.40 -17.16 -5.29
CA THR A 136 0.75 -18.01 -4.98
C THR A 136 0.51 -18.88 -3.76
N LYS A 137 0.91 -20.14 -3.87
CA LYS A 137 0.90 -21.11 -2.75
C LYS A 137 2.21 -21.05 -1.93
N ASN A 138 3.14 -20.17 -2.30
CA ASN A 138 4.42 -20.02 -1.63
C ASN A 138 4.29 -19.04 -0.45
N SER A 139 4.15 -19.60 0.77
CA SER A 139 4.00 -18.81 1.99
C SER A 139 5.20 -17.90 2.30
N ILE A 140 6.41 -18.25 1.84
CA ILE A 140 7.60 -17.40 2.01
C ILE A 140 7.43 -16.11 1.20
N ILE A 141 7.02 -16.22 -0.06
CA ILE A 141 6.77 -15.06 -0.93
C ILE A 141 5.62 -14.21 -0.37
N VAL A 142 4.52 -14.84 0.06
CA VAL A 142 3.39 -14.12 0.68
C VAL A 142 3.88 -13.29 1.86
N ASN A 143 4.61 -13.92 2.81
CA ASN A 143 5.12 -13.23 4.00
C ASN A 143 6.10 -12.10 3.64
N MET A 144 6.96 -12.29 2.63
CA MET A 144 7.88 -11.24 2.18
C MET A 144 7.13 -10.03 1.63
N LEU A 145 6.13 -10.24 0.80
CA LEU A 145 5.32 -9.15 0.23
C LEU A 145 4.42 -8.50 1.29
N ASP A 146 3.83 -9.29 2.21
CA ASP A 146 3.01 -8.75 3.31
C ASP A 146 3.82 -7.77 4.20
N ASN A 147 5.07 -8.09 4.49
CA ASN A 147 5.95 -7.21 5.26
C ASN A 147 6.29 -5.87 4.56
N MET A 148 5.99 -5.75 3.25
CA MET A 148 6.23 -4.53 2.48
C MET A 148 4.94 -3.74 2.18
N MET A 149 3.75 -4.27 2.54
CA MET A 149 2.45 -3.67 2.21
C MET A 149 2.34 -2.20 2.65
N ASP A 150 2.75 -1.89 3.88
CA ASP A 150 2.71 -0.53 4.41
C ASP A 150 3.67 0.41 3.65
N ASN A 151 4.84 -0.08 3.23
CA ASN A 151 5.75 0.69 2.39
C ASN A 151 5.13 0.95 1.01
N ILE A 152 4.47 -0.04 0.42
CA ILE A 152 3.77 0.11 -0.87
C ILE A 152 2.68 1.18 -0.76
N LEU A 153 1.84 1.14 0.27
CA LEU A 153 0.83 2.17 0.53
C LEU A 153 1.45 3.57 0.61
N ARG A 154 2.52 3.72 1.37
CA ARG A 154 3.22 5.00 1.54
C ARG A 154 3.85 5.49 0.24
N ILE A 155 4.44 4.60 -0.57
CA ILE A 155 4.96 4.92 -1.90
C ILE A 155 3.82 5.41 -2.79
N THR A 156 2.75 4.62 -2.90
CA THR A 156 1.61 4.93 -3.77
C THR A 156 0.96 6.25 -3.37
N SER A 157 0.79 6.53 -2.08
CA SER A 157 0.24 7.82 -1.63
C SER A 157 1.11 9.02 -2.03
N LYS A 158 2.43 8.85 -2.11
CA LYS A 158 3.35 9.91 -2.55
C LYS A 158 3.38 10.08 -4.07
N THR A 159 3.32 8.99 -4.82
CA THR A 159 3.33 9.03 -6.30
C THR A 159 1.97 9.40 -6.88
N SER A 160 0.87 9.10 -6.21
CA SER A 160 -0.50 9.44 -6.64
C SER A 160 -0.86 10.92 -6.50
N VAL A 161 0.02 11.77 -6.00
CA VAL A 161 -0.15 13.23 -6.02
C VAL A 161 -0.08 13.74 -7.46
N SER A 162 0.74 13.14 -8.32
CA SER A 162 0.83 13.45 -9.74
C SER A 162 -0.36 12.86 -10.50
N GLU A 163 -1.21 13.71 -11.07
CA GLU A 163 -2.33 13.29 -11.91
C GLU A 163 -1.85 12.53 -13.15
N GLU A 164 -0.74 12.97 -13.74
CA GLU A 164 -0.11 12.31 -14.88
C GLU A 164 0.31 10.88 -14.52
N ARG A 165 0.95 10.68 -13.35
CA ARG A 165 1.34 9.35 -12.88
C ARG A 165 0.13 8.47 -12.60
N ARG A 166 -0.94 9.02 -11.99
CA ARG A 166 -2.20 8.28 -11.77
C ARG A 166 -2.78 7.76 -13.09
N HIS A 167 -2.89 8.63 -14.10
CA HIS A 167 -3.38 8.22 -15.42
C HIS A 167 -2.48 7.19 -16.10
N ALA A 168 -1.16 7.31 -15.96
CA ALA A 168 -0.22 6.33 -16.50
C ALA A 168 -0.37 4.98 -15.78
N SER A 169 -0.42 4.95 -14.44
CA SER A 169 -0.62 3.74 -13.65
C SER A 169 -1.92 3.01 -14.01
N ILE A 170 -3.02 3.74 -14.20
CA ILE A 170 -4.29 3.17 -14.62
C ILE A 170 -4.17 2.48 -15.99
N ARG A 171 -3.51 3.12 -16.96
CA ARG A 171 -3.27 2.51 -18.29
C ARG A 171 -2.38 1.27 -18.21
N GLU A 172 -1.37 1.30 -17.35
CA GLU A 172 -0.48 0.16 -17.10
C GLU A 172 -1.28 -1.02 -16.53
N TRP A 173 -2.14 -0.78 -15.53
CA TRP A 173 -3.04 -1.80 -14.99
C TRP A 173 -4.02 -2.33 -16.03
N GLU A 174 -4.61 -1.48 -16.87
CA GLU A 174 -5.49 -1.92 -17.96
C GLU A 174 -4.76 -2.88 -18.92
N GLN A 175 -3.48 -2.63 -19.21
CA GLN A 175 -2.66 -3.53 -20.03
C GLN A 175 -2.31 -4.84 -19.30
N ILE A 176 -1.93 -4.78 -18.02
CA ILE A 176 -1.66 -5.97 -17.20
C ILE A 176 -2.91 -6.86 -17.19
N ILE A 177 -4.08 -6.30 -16.92
CA ILE A 177 -5.36 -7.01 -16.88
C ILE A 177 -5.68 -7.62 -18.25
N HIS A 178 -5.47 -6.88 -19.33
CA HIS A 178 -5.67 -7.41 -20.69
C HIS A 178 -4.84 -8.67 -20.93
N TYR A 179 -3.55 -8.65 -20.59
CA TYR A 179 -2.68 -9.81 -20.77
C TYR A 179 -3.04 -10.97 -19.81
N ILE A 180 -3.54 -10.68 -18.63
CA ILE A 180 -4.10 -11.71 -17.74
C ILE A 180 -5.34 -12.37 -18.37
N GLU A 181 -6.24 -11.61 -19.00
CA GLU A 181 -7.44 -12.13 -19.65
C GLU A 181 -7.10 -13.07 -20.82
N VAL A 182 -6.11 -12.71 -21.63
CA VAL A 182 -5.67 -13.53 -22.76
C VAL A 182 -4.65 -14.61 -22.35
N ARG A 183 -4.36 -14.73 -21.04
CA ARG A 183 -3.44 -15.71 -20.48
C ARG A 183 -1.99 -15.60 -20.98
N ASP A 184 -1.57 -14.41 -21.37
CA ASP A 184 -0.20 -14.10 -21.74
C ASP A 184 0.60 -13.64 -20.51
N GLY A 185 1.15 -14.60 -19.76
CA GLY A 185 1.91 -14.33 -18.53
C GLY A 185 3.22 -13.57 -18.78
N ASP A 186 3.84 -13.77 -19.93
CA ASP A 186 5.09 -13.08 -20.26
C ASP A 186 4.84 -11.59 -20.54
N MET A 187 3.81 -11.25 -21.29
CA MET A 187 3.45 -9.85 -21.53
C MET A 187 2.90 -9.18 -20.27
N ALA A 188 2.07 -9.87 -19.47
CA ALA A 188 1.61 -9.35 -18.19
C ALA A 188 2.79 -9.04 -17.24
N SER A 189 3.78 -9.92 -17.19
CA SER A 189 5.02 -9.74 -16.44
C SER A 189 5.82 -8.52 -16.90
N GLN A 190 5.98 -8.33 -18.21
CA GLN A 190 6.69 -7.16 -18.78
C GLN A 190 5.97 -5.85 -18.42
N MET A 191 4.65 -5.81 -18.48
CA MET A 191 3.87 -4.64 -18.07
C MET A 191 3.99 -4.37 -16.57
N MET A 192 4.05 -5.40 -15.73
CA MET A 192 4.31 -5.25 -14.29
C MET A 192 5.70 -4.66 -14.03
N VAL A 193 6.73 -5.09 -14.75
CA VAL A 193 8.09 -4.49 -14.65
C VAL A 193 8.03 -3.01 -14.99
N LEU A 194 7.38 -2.65 -16.10
CA LEU A 194 7.24 -1.25 -16.54
C LEU A 194 6.50 -0.41 -15.47
N HIS A 195 5.39 -0.92 -14.94
CA HIS A 195 4.61 -0.27 -13.89
C HIS A 195 5.45 0.01 -12.64
N LEU A 196 6.23 -0.98 -12.17
CA LEU A 196 7.08 -0.83 -10.99
C LEU A 196 8.23 0.15 -11.22
N ILE A 197 8.86 0.14 -12.39
CA ILE A 197 9.93 1.09 -12.75
C ILE A 197 9.37 2.51 -12.79
N ASN A 198 8.26 2.74 -13.49
CA ASN A 198 7.65 4.06 -13.60
C ASN A 198 7.21 4.61 -12.22
N THR A 199 6.72 3.73 -11.34
CA THR A 199 6.35 4.12 -9.96
C THR A 199 7.59 4.48 -9.14
N ALA A 200 8.68 3.73 -9.28
CA ALA A 200 9.95 4.03 -8.62
C ALA A 200 10.52 5.38 -9.11
N ASP A 201 10.56 5.61 -10.41
CA ASP A 201 11.07 6.86 -11.00
C ASP A 201 10.26 8.07 -10.52
N GLU A 202 8.93 7.98 -10.52
CA GLU A 202 8.05 9.04 -9.98
C GLU A 202 8.33 9.31 -8.50
N PHE A 203 8.51 8.26 -7.69
CA PHE A 203 8.83 8.41 -6.28
C PHE A 203 10.16 9.17 -6.10
N TRP A 204 11.23 8.77 -6.80
CA TRP A 204 12.54 9.40 -6.65
C TRP A 204 12.61 10.82 -7.22
N ASN A 205 11.81 11.15 -8.22
CA ASN A 205 11.74 12.50 -8.78
C ASN A 205 11.05 13.49 -7.83
N ASN A 206 10.06 13.04 -7.08
CA ASN A 206 9.21 13.91 -6.26
C ASN A 206 9.52 13.84 -4.76
N TYR A 207 10.15 12.76 -4.27
CA TYR A 207 10.51 12.58 -2.88
C TYR A 207 12.00 12.90 -2.65
N LYS A 208 12.33 14.17 -2.59
CA LYS A 208 13.70 14.68 -2.36
C LYS A 208 14.04 14.83 -0.89
#